data_b34bebeb440cc308b41f75c8ee62ce82
#
_entry.id   b34bebeb440cc308b41f75c8ee62ce82
#
_cell.length_a   1.000
_cell.length_b   1.000
_cell.length_c   1.000
_cell.angle_alpha   90.00
_cell.angle_beta   90.00
_cell.angle_gamma   90.00
#
_symmetry.space_group_name_H-M   'P 1'
#
loop_
_entity.id
_entity.type
_entity.pdbx_description
1 polymer ?
#
loop_
_entity_poly.entity_id
_entity_poly.type
_entity_poly.pdbx_seq_one_letter_code
_entity_poly.pdbx_strand_id
1 'polypeptide(L)'
;MITERQKAFRQEYRLRIIGWYDGYLHILIIYAMGAAAFYIYVAHIHNVTWLELLTLPLTFLFTNIFEWAVHRFIMHRPVNIKGLRAIYERHTLNHHQFFTDEEMRFRDPKDWRVTVFPPYALVVFILMSIPMAVVLGLLLTPNVGWLFMCVTTGMYLIYEFMHFCCHVDENAFVRHCPFVNTLHRHHTAHHNARLMMEVNMNLTFQSPIGCSGHLTSIAALSGTCSTAMTRGI
;
A
#
# COMPACT_ATOMS: atom_id res chain seq x y z
N MET A 1 7.97 23.47 1.71
CA MET A 1 6.79 24.35 2.01
C MET A 1 5.68 24.02 1.04
N ILE A 2 4.43 23.80 1.52
CA ILE A 2 3.28 23.48 0.64
C ILE A 2 3.08 24.60 -0.42
N THR A 3 3.00 24.20 -1.70
CA THR A 3 2.78 25.15 -2.80
C THR A 3 1.33 25.63 -2.84
N GLU A 4 1.07 26.82 -3.38
CA GLU A 4 -0.30 27.32 -3.55
C GLU A 4 -1.15 26.41 -4.45
N ARG A 5 -0.53 25.81 -5.47
CA ARG A 5 -1.17 24.79 -6.33
C ARG A 5 -1.64 23.58 -5.52
N GLN A 6 -0.80 23.06 -4.64
CA GLN A 6 -1.16 21.91 -3.80
C GLN A 6 -2.26 22.27 -2.79
N LYS A 7 -2.22 23.46 -2.20
CA LYS A 7 -3.30 23.95 -1.31
C LYS A 7 -4.63 24.00 -2.04
N ALA A 8 -4.66 24.62 -3.22
CA ALA A 8 -5.87 24.73 -4.04
C ALA A 8 -6.40 23.34 -4.40
N PHE A 9 -5.53 22.40 -4.83
CA PHE A 9 -5.92 21.04 -5.16
C PHE A 9 -6.52 20.31 -3.95
N ARG A 10 -5.91 20.41 -2.76
CA ARG A 10 -6.44 19.81 -1.53
C ARG A 10 -7.82 20.36 -1.16
N GLN A 11 -8.03 21.69 -1.29
CA GLN A 11 -9.33 22.31 -1.04
C GLN A 11 -10.39 21.79 -2.02
N GLU A 12 -10.09 21.79 -3.30
CA GLU A 12 -10.99 21.30 -4.34
C GLU A 12 -11.32 19.81 -4.12
N TYR A 13 -10.34 18.97 -3.80
CA TYR A 13 -10.56 17.56 -3.51
C TYR A 13 -11.51 17.37 -2.31
N ARG A 14 -11.32 18.12 -1.21
CA ARG A 14 -12.17 18.06 -0.03
C ARG A 14 -13.62 18.46 -0.32
N LEU A 15 -13.85 19.43 -1.21
CA LEU A 15 -15.19 19.82 -1.64
C LEU A 15 -15.93 18.73 -2.40
N ARG A 16 -15.20 17.82 -3.07
CA ARG A 16 -15.77 16.66 -3.76
C ARG A 16 -16.11 15.50 -2.82
N ILE A 17 -15.62 15.52 -1.58
CA ILE A 17 -15.91 14.48 -0.59
C ILE A 17 -17.35 14.65 -0.12
N ILE A 18 -18.10 13.56 -0.16
CA ILE A 18 -19.48 13.53 0.33
C ILE A 18 -19.56 13.96 1.80
N GLY A 19 -20.54 14.78 2.13
CA GLY A 19 -20.61 15.47 3.44
C GLY A 19 -20.63 14.55 4.67
N TRP A 20 -21.20 13.34 4.54
CA TRP A 20 -21.29 12.35 5.61
C TRP A 20 -20.04 11.42 5.71
N TYR A 21 -19.02 11.61 4.87
CA TYR A 21 -17.82 10.79 4.95
C TYR A 21 -17.10 10.99 6.29
N ASP A 22 -16.79 9.87 6.93
CA ASP A 22 -16.01 9.80 8.16
C ASP A 22 -14.83 8.86 7.97
N GLY A 23 -13.60 9.35 8.20
CA GLY A 23 -12.37 8.59 8.00
C GLY A 23 -12.22 7.43 9.01
N TYR A 24 -12.66 7.63 10.26
CA TYR A 24 -12.59 6.59 11.29
C TYR A 24 -13.52 5.42 10.95
N LEU A 25 -14.76 5.74 10.56
CA LEU A 25 -15.72 4.73 10.12
C LEU A 25 -15.21 3.99 8.88
N HIS A 26 -14.57 4.69 7.95
CA HIS A 26 -13.97 4.09 6.75
C HIS A 26 -12.93 3.03 7.11
N ILE A 27 -11.97 3.37 7.97
CA ILE A 27 -10.94 2.43 8.44
C ILE A 27 -11.57 1.28 9.23
N LEU A 28 -12.49 1.58 10.15
CA LEU A 28 -13.18 0.55 10.94
C LEU A 28 -13.86 -0.49 10.04
N ILE A 29 -14.56 -0.05 8.99
CA ILE A 29 -15.22 -0.96 8.04
C ILE A 29 -14.20 -1.88 7.37
N ILE A 30 -13.10 -1.35 6.85
CA ILE A 30 -12.08 -2.16 6.15
C ILE A 30 -11.50 -3.23 7.10
N TYR A 31 -11.10 -2.85 8.30
CA TYR A 31 -10.50 -3.81 9.24
C TYR A 31 -11.52 -4.78 9.83
N ALA A 32 -12.78 -4.37 10.04
CA ALA A 32 -13.85 -5.29 10.44
C ALA A 32 -14.15 -6.33 9.34
N MET A 33 -14.18 -5.90 8.08
CA MET A 33 -14.33 -6.82 6.94
C MET A 33 -13.14 -7.77 6.82
N GLY A 34 -11.92 -7.26 7.01
CA GLY A 34 -10.72 -8.09 7.05
C GLY A 34 -10.75 -9.11 8.17
N ALA A 35 -11.13 -8.71 9.39
CA ALA A 35 -11.27 -9.62 10.53
C ALA A 35 -12.33 -10.70 10.28
N ALA A 36 -13.46 -10.34 9.69
CA ALA A 36 -14.50 -11.31 9.30
C ALA A 36 -13.98 -12.31 8.26
N ALA A 37 -13.22 -11.84 7.26
CA ALA A 37 -12.58 -12.71 6.26
C ALA A 37 -11.58 -13.67 6.93
N PHE A 38 -10.71 -13.17 7.80
CA PHE A 38 -9.77 -14.01 8.56
C PHE A 38 -10.47 -15.06 9.41
N TYR A 39 -11.55 -14.69 10.09
CA TYR A 39 -12.36 -15.64 10.85
C TYR A 39 -12.83 -16.80 9.97
N ILE A 40 -13.36 -16.50 8.78
CA ILE A 40 -13.80 -17.51 7.83
C ILE A 40 -12.63 -18.40 7.40
N TYR A 41 -11.48 -17.82 7.03
CA TYR A 41 -10.33 -18.60 6.54
C TYR A 41 -9.78 -19.53 7.61
N VAL A 42 -9.56 -19.00 8.82
CA VAL A 42 -9.01 -19.78 9.93
C VAL A 42 -9.95 -20.91 10.35
N ALA A 43 -11.27 -20.71 10.29
CA ALA A 43 -12.26 -21.75 10.59
C ALA A 43 -12.19 -22.97 9.62
N HIS A 44 -11.58 -22.81 8.45
CA HIS A 44 -11.44 -23.88 7.46
C HIS A 44 -10.03 -24.51 7.42
N ILE A 45 -9.10 -24.03 8.24
CA ILE A 45 -7.73 -24.55 8.31
C ILE A 45 -7.66 -25.61 9.42
N HIS A 46 -7.28 -26.84 9.08
CA HIS A 46 -7.23 -27.95 10.01
C HIS A 46 -5.97 -28.79 9.82
N ASN A 47 -5.34 -29.22 10.92
CA ASN A 47 -4.20 -30.16 10.92
C ASN A 47 -3.08 -29.77 9.93
N VAL A 48 -2.65 -28.50 10.00
CA VAL A 48 -1.64 -27.93 9.09
C VAL A 48 -0.31 -28.68 9.24
N THR A 49 0.24 -29.08 8.12
CA THR A 49 1.58 -29.70 8.04
C THR A 49 2.68 -28.64 7.87
N TRP A 50 3.93 -29.00 8.17
CA TRP A 50 5.07 -28.11 7.98
C TRP A 50 5.28 -27.67 6.53
N LEU A 51 4.95 -28.54 5.56
CA LEU A 51 5.04 -28.22 4.14
C LEU A 51 3.99 -27.16 3.75
N GLU A 52 2.79 -27.26 4.28
CA GLU A 52 1.73 -26.27 4.05
C GLU A 52 2.11 -24.88 4.59
N LEU A 53 2.87 -24.81 5.69
CA LEU A 53 3.36 -23.54 6.24
C LEU A 53 4.30 -22.79 5.28
N LEU A 54 4.94 -23.48 4.31
CA LEU A 54 5.71 -22.82 3.26
C LEU A 54 4.84 -21.88 2.40
N THR A 55 3.52 -22.09 2.38
CA THR A 55 2.58 -21.16 1.74
C THR A 55 2.73 -19.74 2.27
N LEU A 56 3.04 -19.55 3.55
CA LEU A 56 3.16 -18.22 4.15
C LEU A 56 4.27 -17.38 3.49
N PRO A 57 5.56 -17.81 3.52
CA PRO A 57 6.62 -17.02 2.89
C PRO A 57 6.51 -16.96 1.36
N LEU A 58 6.03 -18.02 0.70
CA LEU A 58 5.88 -18.02 -0.76
C LEU A 58 4.79 -17.07 -1.20
N THR A 59 3.64 -17.05 -0.52
CA THR A 59 2.57 -16.09 -0.81
C THR A 59 2.97 -14.67 -0.46
N PHE A 60 3.72 -14.47 0.63
CA PHE A 60 4.29 -13.16 0.97
C PHE A 60 5.16 -12.62 -0.17
N LEU A 61 6.10 -13.43 -0.69
CA LEU A 61 6.94 -13.03 -1.82
C LEU A 61 6.12 -12.75 -3.09
N PHE A 62 5.16 -13.62 -3.38
CA PHE A 62 4.24 -13.42 -4.51
C PHE A 62 3.48 -12.10 -4.41
N THR A 63 2.87 -11.83 -3.27
CA THR A 63 2.09 -10.60 -3.06
C THR A 63 2.96 -9.36 -3.06
N ASN A 64 4.20 -9.44 -2.59
CA ASN A 64 5.14 -8.33 -2.65
C ASN A 64 5.55 -7.99 -4.09
N ILE A 65 5.80 -9.01 -4.93
CA ILE A 65 6.06 -8.82 -6.36
C ILE A 65 4.81 -8.28 -7.07
N PHE A 66 3.64 -8.80 -6.71
CA PHE A 66 2.36 -8.33 -7.26
C PHE A 66 2.08 -6.86 -6.90
N GLU A 67 2.31 -6.47 -5.64
CA GLU A 67 2.24 -5.06 -5.20
C GLU A 67 3.13 -4.17 -6.06
N TRP A 68 4.40 -4.55 -6.22
CA TRP A 68 5.34 -3.82 -7.07
C TRP A 68 4.83 -3.67 -8.51
N ALA A 69 4.35 -4.76 -9.10
CA ALA A 69 3.86 -4.74 -10.48
C ALA A 69 2.61 -3.87 -10.64
N VAL A 70 1.63 -4.00 -9.74
CA VAL A 70 0.41 -3.18 -9.75
C VAL A 70 0.75 -1.70 -9.54
N HIS A 71 1.60 -1.39 -8.59
CA HIS A 71 2.02 -0.02 -8.32
C HIS A 71 2.70 0.60 -9.54
N ARG A 72 3.71 -0.10 -10.11
CA ARG A 72 4.48 0.41 -11.26
C ARG A 72 3.69 0.50 -12.56
N PHE A 73 2.88 -0.51 -12.87
CA PHE A 73 2.29 -0.67 -14.21
C PHE A 73 0.80 -0.29 -14.29
N ILE A 74 0.10 -0.22 -13.16
CA ILE A 74 -1.33 0.10 -13.10
C ILE A 74 -1.56 1.43 -12.38
N MET A 75 -0.93 1.64 -11.21
CA MET A 75 -1.15 2.86 -10.43
C MET A 75 -0.46 4.08 -11.03
N HIS A 76 0.70 3.90 -11.67
CA HIS A 76 1.47 5.00 -12.27
C HIS A 76 1.35 5.10 -13.80
N ARG A 77 0.65 4.20 -14.46
CA ARG A 77 0.46 4.24 -15.91
C ARG A 77 -1.02 4.12 -16.27
N PRO A 78 -1.54 4.99 -17.16
CA PRO A 78 -2.92 4.90 -17.60
C PRO A 78 -3.11 3.66 -18.46
N VAL A 79 -3.90 2.70 -17.95
CA VAL A 79 -4.29 1.49 -18.69
C VAL A 79 -5.67 1.74 -19.31
N ASN A 80 -5.84 1.39 -20.58
CA ASN A 80 -7.11 1.63 -21.30
C ASN A 80 -8.17 0.53 -20.98
N ILE A 81 -8.31 0.21 -19.68
CA ILE A 81 -9.35 -0.64 -19.11
C ILE A 81 -10.00 0.14 -17.99
N LYS A 82 -11.31 0.36 -18.07
CA LYS A 82 -12.06 1.29 -17.21
C LYS A 82 -11.77 1.13 -15.71
N GLY A 83 -11.76 -0.10 -15.16
CA GLY A 83 -11.46 -0.36 -13.75
C GLY A 83 -10.02 -0.04 -13.38
N LEU A 84 -9.05 -0.45 -14.22
CA LEU A 84 -7.63 -0.18 -13.98
C LEU A 84 -7.30 1.31 -14.13
N ARG A 85 -7.97 1.99 -15.06
CA ARG A 85 -7.84 3.43 -15.21
C ARG A 85 -8.28 4.19 -13.96
N ALA A 86 -9.35 3.73 -13.29
CA ALA A 86 -9.81 4.34 -12.05
C ALA A 86 -8.76 4.23 -10.92
N ILE A 87 -7.98 3.12 -10.90
CA ILE A 87 -6.85 2.97 -9.96
C ILE A 87 -5.76 4.00 -10.24
N TYR A 88 -5.37 4.18 -11.50
CA TYR A 88 -4.42 5.22 -11.91
C TYR A 88 -4.91 6.63 -11.55
N GLU A 89 -6.16 6.97 -11.87
CA GLU A 89 -6.74 8.28 -11.56
C GLU A 89 -6.74 8.54 -10.06
N ARG A 90 -7.09 7.52 -9.26
CA ARG A 90 -7.07 7.62 -7.82
C ARG A 90 -5.66 7.82 -7.27
N HIS A 91 -4.70 7.02 -7.72
CA HIS A 91 -3.33 7.05 -7.20
C HIS A 91 -2.52 8.21 -7.78
N THR A 92 -2.32 8.25 -9.08
CA THR A 92 -1.43 9.25 -9.68
C THR A 92 -2.08 10.63 -9.78
N LEU A 93 -3.36 10.71 -10.21
CA LEU A 93 -3.98 12.01 -10.44
C LEU A 93 -4.58 12.64 -9.17
N ASN A 94 -4.94 11.83 -8.15
CA ASN A 94 -5.45 12.38 -6.90
C ASN A 94 -4.41 12.31 -5.78
N HIS A 95 -3.90 11.13 -5.44
CA HIS A 95 -3.03 10.92 -4.30
C HIS A 95 -1.67 11.65 -4.45
N HIS A 96 -0.96 11.49 -5.57
CA HIS A 96 0.31 12.19 -5.82
C HIS A 96 0.18 13.70 -6.07
N GLN A 97 -1.01 14.21 -6.40
CA GLN A 97 -1.23 15.66 -6.43
C GLN A 97 -1.64 16.20 -5.05
N PHE A 98 -2.31 15.38 -4.24
CA PHE A 98 -2.70 15.77 -2.89
C PHE A 98 -1.49 15.79 -1.95
N PHE A 99 -0.61 14.79 -2.05
CA PHE A 99 0.63 14.67 -1.30
C PHE A 99 1.82 14.81 -2.23
N THR A 100 2.79 15.62 -1.81
CA THR A 100 4.07 15.79 -2.49
C THR A 100 5.18 15.50 -1.48
N ASP A 101 6.40 15.28 -1.94
CA ASP A 101 7.57 15.10 -1.08
C ASP A 101 7.83 16.25 -0.09
N GLU A 102 7.27 17.44 -0.36
CA GLU A 102 7.35 18.60 0.55
C GLU A 102 6.24 18.60 1.62
N GLU A 103 5.09 17.99 1.36
CA GLU A 103 3.95 17.96 2.31
C GLU A 103 3.16 16.65 2.16
N MET A 104 3.54 15.69 3.00
CA MET A 104 2.99 14.33 3.03
C MET A 104 1.84 14.15 4.02
N ARG A 105 1.54 15.14 4.86
CA ARG A 105 0.72 14.94 6.06
C ARG A 105 -0.76 15.12 5.82
N PHE A 106 -1.54 14.30 6.49
CA PHE A 106 -2.95 14.57 6.72
C PHE A 106 -3.14 15.86 7.54
N ARG A 107 -4.19 16.60 7.24
CA ARG A 107 -4.59 17.79 8.00
C ARG A 107 -6.01 17.68 8.53
N ASP A 108 -6.78 16.70 8.02
CA ASP A 108 -8.16 16.45 8.37
C ASP A 108 -8.46 14.96 8.21
N PRO A 109 -9.31 14.31 9.03
CA PRO A 109 -9.72 12.91 8.83
C PRO A 109 -10.37 12.65 7.46
N LYS A 110 -10.93 13.66 6.80
CA LYS A 110 -11.41 13.55 5.41
C LYS A 110 -10.30 13.28 4.40
N ASP A 111 -9.06 13.69 4.70
CA ASP A 111 -7.90 13.44 3.84
C ASP A 111 -7.57 11.94 3.73
N TRP A 112 -8.01 11.12 4.71
CA TRP A 112 -7.79 9.67 4.68
C TRP A 112 -8.41 9.02 3.44
N ARG A 113 -9.50 9.60 2.92
CA ARG A 113 -10.15 9.12 1.70
C ARG A 113 -9.23 9.10 0.48
N VAL A 114 -8.24 9.97 0.39
CA VAL A 114 -7.33 10.02 -0.76
C VAL A 114 -6.25 8.94 -0.69
N THR A 115 -5.92 8.47 0.53
CA THR A 115 -4.93 7.42 0.76
C THR A 115 -5.60 6.05 0.83
N VAL A 116 -6.52 5.85 1.76
CA VAL A 116 -7.16 4.57 2.05
C VAL A 116 -8.11 4.17 0.92
N PHE A 117 -7.95 2.97 0.36
CA PHE A 117 -8.85 2.47 -0.69
C PHE A 117 -10.29 2.32 -0.18
N PRO A 118 -11.30 2.52 -1.04
CA PRO A 118 -12.68 2.34 -0.61
C PRO A 118 -12.95 0.90 -0.16
N PRO A 119 -13.85 0.66 0.83
CA PRO A 119 -14.07 -0.66 1.40
C PRO A 119 -14.38 -1.76 0.39
N TYR A 120 -15.08 -1.43 -0.71
CA TYR A 120 -15.35 -2.41 -1.77
C TYR A 120 -14.07 -2.90 -2.47
N ALA A 121 -12.96 -2.16 -2.40
CA ALA A 121 -11.70 -2.60 -3.01
C ALA A 121 -11.14 -3.85 -2.32
N LEU A 122 -11.29 -3.97 -0.99
CA LEU A 122 -10.95 -5.20 -0.26
C LEU A 122 -11.81 -6.39 -0.75
N VAL A 123 -13.12 -6.18 -0.97
CA VAL A 123 -14.00 -7.23 -1.50
C VAL A 123 -13.55 -7.67 -2.89
N VAL A 124 -13.29 -6.71 -3.78
CA VAL A 124 -12.80 -7.01 -5.14
C VAL A 124 -11.47 -7.77 -5.06
N PHE A 125 -10.54 -7.35 -4.20
CA PHE A 125 -9.25 -8.01 -4.02
C PHE A 125 -9.41 -9.46 -3.53
N ILE A 126 -10.28 -9.70 -2.55
CA ILE A 126 -10.61 -11.04 -2.05
C ILE A 126 -11.19 -11.90 -3.19
N LEU A 127 -12.18 -11.38 -3.92
CA LEU A 127 -12.80 -12.08 -5.03
C LEU A 127 -11.80 -12.43 -6.14
N MET A 128 -10.88 -11.53 -6.45
CA MET A 128 -9.81 -11.76 -7.43
C MET A 128 -8.80 -12.81 -6.96
N SER A 129 -8.62 -12.99 -5.65
CA SER A 129 -7.72 -13.99 -5.07
C SER A 129 -8.31 -15.39 -5.02
N ILE A 130 -9.63 -15.53 -5.00
CA ILE A 130 -10.34 -16.84 -4.91
C ILE A 130 -9.93 -17.83 -6.01
N PRO A 131 -9.87 -17.48 -7.31
CA PRO A 131 -9.50 -18.45 -8.34
C PRO A 131 -8.15 -19.10 -8.09
N MET A 132 -7.14 -18.31 -7.68
CA MET A 132 -5.81 -18.85 -7.34
C MET A 132 -5.86 -19.73 -6.09
N ALA A 133 -6.59 -19.30 -5.06
CA ALA A 133 -6.77 -20.10 -3.84
C ALA A 133 -7.43 -21.45 -4.14
N VAL A 134 -8.45 -21.47 -5.00
CA VAL A 134 -9.13 -22.71 -5.44
C VAL A 134 -8.15 -23.60 -6.20
N VAL A 135 -7.40 -23.06 -7.16
CA VAL A 135 -6.41 -23.84 -7.91
C VAL A 135 -5.36 -24.44 -6.97
N LEU A 136 -4.81 -23.65 -6.05
CA LEU A 136 -3.85 -24.15 -5.07
C LEU A 136 -4.47 -25.21 -4.13
N GLY A 137 -5.71 -24.99 -3.70
CA GLY A 137 -6.45 -25.92 -2.87
C GLY A 137 -6.72 -27.25 -3.54
N LEU A 138 -7.00 -27.25 -4.84
CA LEU A 138 -7.25 -28.47 -5.64
C LEU A 138 -5.98 -29.19 -6.03
N LEU A 139 -4.91 -28.47 -6.36
CA LEU A 139 -3.65 -29.07 -6.81
C LEU A 139 -2.75 -29.54 -5.66
N LEU A 140 -2.86 -28.91 -4.49
CA LEU A 140 -2.05 -29.21 -3.31
C LEU A 140 -2.93 -29.72 -2.18
N THR A 141 -3.40 -28.83 -1.32
CA THR A 141 -4.35 -29.17 -0.24
C THR A 141 -5.31 -28.01 0.04
N PRO A 142 -6.51 -28.24 0.60
CA PRO A 142 -7.42 -27.17 1.00
C PRO A 142 -6.79 -26.13 1.94
N ASN A 143 -5.90 -26.58 2.87
CA ASN A 143 -5.18 -25.68 3.76
C ASN A 143 -4.32 -24.67 3.01
N VAL A 144 -3.65 -25.08 1.94
CA VAL A 144 -2.81 -24.19 1.13
C VAL A 144 -3.66 -23.10 0.49
N GLY A 145 -4.85 -23.42 -0.01
CA GLY A 145 -5.80 -22.43 -0.53
C GLY A 145 -6.22 -21.40 0.54
N TRP A 146 -6.56 -21.86 1.74
CA TRP A 146 -6.96 -20.98 2.84
C TRP A 146 -5.81 -20.16 3.40
N LEU A 147 -4.61 -20.74 3.53
CA LEU A 147 -3.40 -20.02 3.93
C LEU A 147 -3.03 -18.93 2.92
N PHE A 148 -3.17 -19.23 1.63
CA PHE A 148 -2.98 -18.22 0.57
C PHE A 148 -3.95 -17.05 0.76
N MET A 149 -5.24 -17.30 1.04
CA MET A 149 -6.23 -16.25 1.32
C MET A 149 -5.89 -15.44 2.56
N CYS A 150 -5.42 -16.09 3.63
CA CYS A 150 -4.94 -15.40 4.83
C CYS A 150 -3.83 -14.42 4.50
N VAL A 151 -2.77 -14.88 3.81
CA VAL A 151 -1.62 -14.04 3.53
C VAL A 151 -1.97 -12.90 2.58
N THR A 152 -2.70 -13.17 1.49
CA THR A 152 -3.08 -12.12 0.53
C THR A 152 -3.94 -11.04 1.16
N THR A 153 -4.95 -11.42 1.93
CA THR A 153 -5.80 -10.46 2.66
C THR A 153 -5.00 -9.70 3.72
N GLY A 154 -4.12 -10.39 4.45
CA GLY A 154 -3.23 -9.77 5.43
C GLY A 154 -2.30 -8.74 4.80
N MET A 155 -1.70 -9.07 3.67
CA MET A 155 -0.83 -8.14 2.93
C MET A 155 -1.59 -6.91 2.44
N TYR A 156 -2.85 -7.04 1.99
CA TYR A 156 -3.69 -5.90 1.67
C TYR A 156 -3.91 -4.97 2.87
N LEU A 157 -4.25 -5.53 4.04
CA LEU A 157 -4.47 -4.74 5.26
C LEU A 157 -3.17 -4.09 5.77
N ILE A 158 -2.04 -4.79 5.67
CA ILE A 158 -0.71 -4.25 5.99
C ILE A 158 -0.36 -3.12 5.03
N TYR A 159 -0.63 -3.26 3.73
CA TYR A 159 -0.43 -2.21 2.74
C TYR A 159 -1.21 -0.93 3.13
N GLU A 160 -2.50 -1.06 3.43
CA GLU A 160 -3.34 0.07 3.85
C GLU A 160 -2.79 0.74 5.12
N PHE A 161 -2.40 -0.07 6.12
CA PHE A 161 -1.82 0.43 7.37
C PHE A 161 -0.50 1.18 7.13
N MET A 162 0.42 0.58 6.39
CA MET A 162 1.73 1.17 6.12
C MET A 162 1.60 2.44 5.28
N HIS A 163 0.72 2.42 4.28
CA HIS A 163 0.43 3.59 3.47
C HIS A 163 -0.16 4.73 4.30
N PHE A 164 -1.10 4.41 5.20
CA PHE A 164 -1.63 5.38 6.15
C PHE A 164 -0.54 5.96 7.05
N CYS A 165 0.34 5.13 7.61
CA CYS A 165 1.47 5.56 8.43
C CYS A 165 2.45 6.50 7.71
N CYS A 166 2.55 6.41 6.38
CA CYS A 166 3.38 7.31 5.59
C CYS A 166 2.83 8.75 5.52
N HIS A 167 1.56 8.96 5.89
CA HIS A 167 0.87 10.25 5.78
C HIS A 167 0.42 10.85 7.11
N VAL A 168 0.68 10.17 8.24
CA VAL A 168 0.42 10.75 9.57
C VAL A 168 1.53 11.69 9.99
N ASP A 169 1.23 12.57 10.94
CA ASP A 169 2.26 13.38 11.58
C ASP A 169 3.28 12.48 12.29
N GLU A 170 4.53 12.91 12.26
CA GLU A 170 5.60 12.21 12.95
C GLU A 170 5.31 12.12 14.45
N ASN A 171 5.10 10.91 14.93
CA ASN A 171 4.80 10.60 16.31
C ASN A 171 5.79 9.56 16.86
N ALA A 172 5.67 9.22 18.15
CA ALA A 172 6.57 8.27 18.78
C ALA A 172 6.59 6.90 18.08
N PHE A 173 5.45 6.40 17.60
CA PHE A 173 5.37 5.12 16.88
C PHE A 173 6.12 5.19 15.53
N VAL A 174 5.82 6.19 14.69
CA VAL A 174 6.46 6.37 13.38
C VAL A 174 7.98 6.55 13.55
N ARG A 175 8.39 7.34 14.57
CA ARG A 175 9.81 7.64 14.83
C ARG A 175 10.60 6.44 15.33
N HIS A 176 10.05 5.66 16.25
CA HIS A 176 10.77 4.60 16.96
C HIS A 176 10.54 3.20 16.37
N CYS A 177 9.59 3.03 15.45
CA CYS A 177 9.45 1.79 14.70
C CYS A 177 10.37 1.84 13.47
N PRO A 178 11.54 1.14 13.46
CA PRO A 178 12.54 1.28 12.39
C PRO A 178 11.97 0.97 11.02
N PHE A 179 11.08 -0.01 10.95
CA PHE A 179 10.44 -0.42 9.69
C PHE A 179 9.53 0.68 9.15
N VAL A 180 8.63 1.23 9.96
CA VAL A 180 7.70 2.31 9.58
C VAL A 180 8.48 3.57 9.21
N ASN A 181 9.51 3.93 9.98
CA ASN A 181 10.34 5.10 9.69
C ASN A 181 11.05 4.98 8.32
N THR A 182 11.61 3.81 8.04
CA THR A 182 12.28 3.56 6.75
C THR A 182 11.28 3.68 5.60
N LEU A 183 10.11 3.08 5.75
CA LEU A 183 9.05 3.12 4.75
C LEU A 183 8.55 4.55 4.52
N HIS A 184 8.31 5.31 5.58
CA HIS A 184 7.91 6.72 5.50
C HIS A 184 8.89 7.54 4.65
N ARG A 185 10.21 7.39 4.86
CA ARG A 185 11.24 8.08 4.06
C ARG A 185 11.24 7.65 2.60
N HIS A 186 11.10 6.34 2.34
CA HIS A 186 11.05 5.80 0.98
C HIS A 186 9.80 6.28 0.23
N HIS A 187 8.65 6.30 0.91
CA HIS A 187 7.41 6.76 0.32
C HIS A 187 7.43 8.28 0.08
N THR A 188 8.03 9.06 0.97
CA THR A 188 8.26 10.49 0.74
C THR A 188 9.10 10.74 -0.52
N ALA A 189 10.20 9.98 -0.70
CA ALA A 189 11.00 10.07 -1.92
C ALA A 189 10.23 9.64 -3.17
N HIS A 190 9.34 8.62 -3.06
CA HIS A 190 8.45 8.20 -4.13
C HIS A 190 7.45 9.30 -4.54
N HIS A 191 7.01 10.16 -3.61
CA HIS A 191 6.15 11.30 -3.90
C HIS A 191 6.85 12.47 -4.64
N ASN A 192 8.17 12.40 -4.83
CA ASN A 192 8.86 13.33 -5.71
C ASN A 192 8.48 13.05 -7.17
N ALA A 193 7.92 14.06 -7.85
CA ALA A 193 7.40 13.91 -9.21
C ALA A 193 8.43 13.42 -10.25
N ARG A 194 9.74 13.60 -9.96
CA ARG A 194 10.82 13.12 -10.85
C ARG A 194 11.16 11.65 -10.60
N LEU A 195 10.85 11.11 -9.43
CA LEU A 195 11.25 9.78 -8.98
C LEU A 195 10.08 8.78 -8.92
N MET A 196 8.85 9.26 -8.84
CA MET A 196 7.65 8.45 -8.60
C MET A 196 7.42 7.30 -9.59
N MET A 197 8.01 7.38 -10.79
CA MET A 197 7.89 6.35 -11.83
C MET A 197 8.96 5.26 -11.74
N GLU A 198 9.99 5.45 -10.90
CA GLU A 198 11.20 4.63 -10.97
C GLU A 198 11.58 3.97 -9.65
N VAL A 199 11.26 4.58 -8.51
CA VAL A 199 11.76 4.14 -7.20
C VAL A 199 10.65 3.85 -6.19
N ASN A 200 10.96 2.97 -5.24
CA ASN A 200 10.20 2.75 -4.03
C ASN A 200 8.71 2.36 -4.26
N MET A 201 8.49 1.39 -5.14
CA MET A 201 7.14 0.96 -5.53
C MET A 201 6.46 0.08 -4.48
N ASN A 202 7.17 -0.49 -3.51
CA ASN A 202 6.59 -1.32 -2.46
C ASN A 202 6.38 -0.51 -1.18
N LEU A 203 5.21 -0.69 -0.57
CA LEU A 203 4.80 -0.11 0.71
C LEU A 203 4.75 -1.15 1.85
N THR A 204 4.73 -2.45 1.53
CA THR A 204 4.71 -3.49 2.55
C THR A 204 6.11 -3.96 2.90
N PHE A 205 6.94 -4.21 1.91
CA PHE A 205 8.32 -4.63 2.11
C PHE A 205 9.18 -4.16 0.93
N GLN A 206 10.22 -3.40 1.23
CA GLN A 206 11.17 -2.91 0.24
C GLN A 206 12.05 -4.06 -0.27
N SER A 207 11.68 -4.64 -1.40
CA SER A 207 12.51 -5.67 -2.03
C SER A 207 13.60 -5.06 -2.91
N PRO A 208 14.75 -5.73 -3.07
CA PRO A 208 15.79 -5.29 -4.01
C PRO A 208 15.30 -5.17 -5.46
N ILE A 209 14.23 -5.89 -5.81
CA ILE A 209 13.60 -5.84 -7.13
C ILE A 209 12.95 -4.47 -7.39
N GLY A 210 12.44 -3.81 -6.33
CA GLY A 210 11.87 -2.46 -6.42
C GLY A 210 12.92 -1.35 -6.51
N CYS A 211 14.17 -1.66 -6.22
CA CYS A 211 15.31 -0.74 -6.26
C CYS A 211 16.02 -0.78 -7.62
N SER A 212 15.30 -0.76 -8.73
CA SER A 212 15.91 -0.69 -10.07
C SER A 212 16.54 0.67 -10.40
N GLY A 213 16.61 1.56 -9.44
CA GLY A 213 17.42 2.79 -9.47
C GLY A 213 18.59 2.65 -8.48
N HIS A 214 19.73 2.22 -8.98
CA HIS A 214 21.01 2.06 -8.30
C HIS A 214 21.26 2.81 -6.97
N LEU A 215 21.78 2.10 -5.96
CA LEU A 215 22.57 2.60 -4.80
C LEU A 215 21.84 3.20 -3.60
N THR A 216 20.55 3.49 -3.62
CA THR A 216 19.87 4.11 -2.47
C THR A 216 19.51 3.12 -1.36
N SER A 217 19.36 1.83 -1.65
CA SER A 217 18.97 0.83 -0.66
C SER A 217 20.03 0.56 0.42
N ILE A 218 21.30 0.43 0.03
CA ILE A 218 22.39 0.16 0.98
C ILE A 218 22.71 1.41 1.80
N ALA A 219 22.65 2.58 1.19
CA ALA A 219 22.83 3.86 1.89
C ALA A 219 21.67 4.18 2.85
N ALA A 220 20.43 3.77 2.54
CA ALA A 220 19.29 3.94 3.42
C ALA A 220 19.36 3.06 4.67
N LEU A 221 19.90 1.83 4.55
CA LEU A 221 20.17 0.94 5.69
C LEU A 221 21.30 1.46 6.58
N SER A 222 22.26 2.21 6.04
CA SER A 222 23.40 2.77 6.78
C SER A 222 23.16 4.16 7.39
N GLY A 223 21.98 4.75 7.21
CA GLY A 223 21.67 6.08 7.74
C GLY A 223 22.37 7.25 7.03
N THR A 224 23.14 7.00 5.96
CA THR A 224 23.98 8.00 5.29
C THR A 224 23.30 8.72 4.11
N CYS A 225 22.04 8.45 3.84
CA CYS A 225 21.32 9.05 2.70
C CYS A 225 20.90 10.53 2.90
N SER A 226 21.17 11.12 4.09
CA SER A 226 20.75 12.49 4.40
C SER A 226 21.60 13.59 3.75
N THR A 227 22.78 13.27 3.19
CA THR A 227 23.73 14.31 2.75
C THR A 227 23.89 14.44 1.22
N ALA A 228 23.31 13.54 0.44
CA ALA A 228 23.47 13.57 -1.03
C ALA A 228 22.43 14.43 -1.77
N MET A 229 21.35 14.87 -1.11
CA MET A 229 20.29 15.66 -1.76
C MET A 229 20.50 17.20 -1.70
N THR A 230 21.53 17.72 -1.03
CA THR A 230 21.73 19.16 -0.90
C THR A 230 22.82 19.74 -1.81
N ARG A 231 23.40 18.95 -2.73
CA ARG A 231 24.35 19.48 -3.71
C ARG A 231 23.90 19.17 -5.13
N GLY A 232 23.14 20.07 -5.70
CA GLY A 232 22.72 20.02 -7.10
C GLY A 232 21.65 21.05 -7.42
N ILE A 233 21.98 22.31 -7.27
CA ILE A 233 21.36 23.43 -8.00
C ILE A 233 22.37 23.86 -9.05
#